data_33a5af881bb648713136e4aee0909531
#
_entry.id   33a5af881bb648713136e4aee0909531
#
_cell.length_a   1.000
_cell.length_b   1.000
_cell.length_c   1.000
_cell.angle_alpha   90.00
_cell.angle_beta   90.00
_cell.angle_gamma   90.00
#
_symmetry.space_group_name_H-M   'P 1'
#
loop_
_entity.id
_entity.type
_entity.pdbx_description
1 polymer ?
#
loop_
_entity_poly.entity_id
_entity_poly.type
_entity_poly.pdbx_seq_one_letter_code
_entity_poly.pdbx_strand_id
1 'polypeptide(L)'
;METKDYTQEIIDIIRSNTSPAVMSSRLEDYHANDLAEVLKKLTVQERCKLYRILDKDMLSDILEYTEADEAAEYLKEMEPRKAAAILSGMETDSLAEVLRMLDKGKKRLLIDLLDDDVRHDIEVIASFDEDEIGSRMTTNCIIIQKNVTVKEAISSLICQAAKNDNISTIFVVSSQQKFYGAIDLKDLIIARQDHPLEELVVTSYPYVYAEEEIDECIERLKDYSEDSVPVLDNDNRLLGVITSSSIIELVDDEMGEDYAKLAGLTAEEDLKEPLKESMKKRMPWLLILLALGMVVSSVVGMFETVVTQLPIIMCFQSLILDMAGNVGTQSLAVTIRVLMDESLTGKQKAELVFKEMRIGLCNGGLLGLMSFVLIGLYIFAIKGKTLAFSYAVSACIGVALLLAMLISSAVGTCIPLLFKKIKVDPAVASGPLITTINDLVAVVSYYGLSWLFLIEFFHMAG
;
A
#
# COMPACT_ATOMS: atom_id res chain seq x y z
N MET A 1 -11.78 9.84 25.40
CA MET A 1 -10.83 10.84 25.90
C MET A 1 -10.58 11.72 24.70
N GLU A 2 -10.96 12.99 24.73
CA GLU A 2 -10.53 13.93 23.70
C GLU A 2 -9.02 14.11 23.86
N THR A 3 -8.26 13.80 22.84
CA THR A 3 -6.84 14.15 22.75
C THR A 3 -6.74 15.67 22.78
N LYS A 4 -5.95 16.22 23.67
CA LYS A 4 -5.79 17.67 23.82
C LYS A 4 -5.06 18.18 22.57
N ASP A 5 -5.72 19.01 21.77
CA ASP A 5 -5.12 19.68 20.61
C ASP A 5 -4.27 20.87 21.09
N TYR A 6 -2.95 20.76 20.95
CA TYR A 6 -2.00 21.80 21.34
C TYR A 6 -1.76 22.84 20.24
N THR A 7 -2.33 22.68 19.05
CA THR A 7 -2.09 23.52 17.88
C THR A 7 -2.23 25.02 18.18
N GLN A 8 -3.34 25.43 18.81
CA GLN A 8 -3.59 26.83 19.06
C GLN A 8 -2.62 27.41 20.11
N GLU A 9 -2.28 26.63 21.12
CA GLU A 9 -1.34 27.01 22.19
C GLU A 9 0.06 27.23 21.62
N ILE A 10 0.52 26.34 20.74
CA ILE A 10 1.82 26.47 20.05
C ILE A 10 1.82 27.70 19.13
N ILE A 11 0.77 27.92 18.34
CA ILE A 11 0.63 29.11 17.47
C ILE A 11 0.70 30.40 18.29
N ASP A 12 0.04 30.46 19.44
CA ASP A 12 0.03 31.62 20.31
C ASP A 12 1.42 31.90 20.91
N ILE A 13 2.18 30.85 21.26
CA ILE A 13 3.58 30.96 21.68
C ILE A 13 4.42 31.57 20.56
N ILE A 14 4.30 31.08 19.32
CA ILE A 14 5.06 31.56 18.16
C ILE A 14 4.74 33.03 17.84
N ARG A 15 3.48 33.41 17.98
CA ARG A 15 3.01 34.79 17.73
C ARG A 15 3.29 35.75 18.89
N SER A 16 3.65 35.23 20.07
CA SER A 16 3.95 36.04 21.22
C SER A 16 5.21 36.92 21.01
N ASN A 17 5.26 38.03 21.79
CA ASN A 17 6.44 38.94 21.81
C ASN A 17 7.47 38.52 22.86
N THR A 18 7.61 37.22 23.12
CA THR A 18 8.62 36.69 24.05
C THR A 18 10.01 36.69 23.41
N SER A 19 11.08 36.66 24.24
CA SER A 19 12.44 36.56 23.70
C SER A 19 12.66 35.22 23.02
N PRO A 20 13.55 35.11 22.00
CA PRO A 20 13.84 33.88 21.28
C PRO A 20 14.18 32.70 22.20
N ALA A 21 14.99 32.89 23.22
CA ALA A 21 15.36 31.83 24.17
C ALA A 21 14.20 31.32 24.99
N VAL A 22 13.26 32.19 25.42
CA VAL A 22 12.05 31.78 26.15
C VAL A 22 11.07 31.05 25.20
N MET A 23 11.03 31.47 23.95
CA MET A 23 10.18 30.82 22.95
C MET A 23 10.69 29.40 22.65
N SER A 24 11.98 29.22 22.39
CA SER A 24 12.61 27.91 22.20
C SER A 24 12.32 26.97 23.38
N SER A 25 12.66 27.42 24.59
CA SER A 25 12.45 26.61 25.81
C SER A 25 10.98 26.20 26.05
N ARG A 26 10.00 27.02 25.59
CA ARG A 26 8.58 26.64 25.68
C ARG A 26 8.16 25.66 24.59
N LEU A 27 8.79 25.72 23.44
CA LEU A 27 8.48 24.82 22.34
C LEU A 27 9.10 23.44 22.55
N GLU A 28 10.20 23.34 23.31
CA GLU A 28 10.82 22.07 23.76
C GLU A 28 9.89 21.21 24.63
N ASP A 29 8.85 21.80 25.24
CA ASP A 29 7.86 21.08 26.02
C ASP A 29 6.84 20.27 25.15
N TYR A 30 6.83 20.50 23.83
CA TYR A 30 5.90 19.86 22.89
C TYR A 30 6.61 18.80 22.06
N HIS A 31 5.85 17.74 21.68
CA HIS A 31 6.36 16.70 20.80
C HIS A 31 6.63 17.25 19.40
N ALA A 32 7.67 16.74 18.72
CA ALA A 32 8.05 17.18 17.39
C ALA A 32 6.90 17.04 16.36
N ASN A 33 6.09 15.99 16.47
CA ASN A 33 4.89 15.78 15.63
C ASN A 33 3.86 16.92 15.79
N ASP A 34 3.61 17.41 17.02
CA ASP A 34 2.67 18.54 17.24
C ASP A 34 3.21 19.83 16.59
N LEU A 35 4.53 20.01 16.62
CA LEU A 35 5.20 21.14 15.98
C LEU A 35 5.19 21.03 14.45
N ALA A 36 5.34 19.85 13.89
CA ALA A 36 5.23 19.57 12.46
C ALA A 36 3.82 19.91 11.93
N GLU A 37 2.77 19.48 12.63
CA GLU A 37 1.38 19.83 12.29
C GLU A 37 1.10 21.34 12.35
N VAL A 38 1.77 22.05 13.26
CA VAL A 38 1.66 23.52 13.35
C VAL A 38 2.37 24.20 12.20
N LEU A 39 3.51 23.69 11.69
CA LEU A 39 4.22 24.26 10.54
C LEU A 39 3.29 24.44 9.33
N LYS A 40 2.40 23.47 9.07
CA LYS A 40 1.41 23.52 7.99
C LYS A 40 0.46 24.73 8.09
N LYS A 41 0.19 25.20 9.31
CA LYS A 41 -0.76 26.30 9.61
C LYS A 41 -0.09 27.68 9.73
N LEU A 42 1.25 27.75 9.68
CA LEU A 42 2.01 28.97 9.78
C LEU A 42 2.23 29.63 8.43
N THR A 43 2.34 30.96 8.45
CA THR A 43 2.84 31.72 7.29
C THR A 43 4.34 31.52 7.11
N VAL A 44 4.85 31.74 5.87
CA VAL A 44 6.30 31.68 5.57
C VAL A 44 7.13 32.57 6.52
N GLN A 45 6.61 33.74 6.90
CA GLN A 45 7.31 34.64 7.82
C GLN A 45 7.42 34.06 9.24
N GLU A 46 6.37 33.39 9.71
CA GLU A 46 6.34 32.75 11.02
C GLU A 46 7.26 31.52 11.03
N ARG A 47 7.26 30.71 9.96
CA ARG A 47 8.20 29.59 9.79
C ARG A 47 9.66 30.07 9.75
N CYS A 48 9.96 31.09 8.96
CA CYS A 48 11.32 31.68 8.94
C CYS A 48 11.75 32.22 10.30
N LYS A 49 10.81 32.69 11.16
CA LYS A 49 11.11 33.09 12.54
C LYS A 49 11.50 31.85 13.37
N LEU A 50 10.76 30.76 13.27
CA LEU A 50 11.06 29.50 13.95
C LEU A 50 12.40 28.92 13.54
N TYR A 51 12.70 28.87 12.23
CA TYR A 51 13.99 28.39 11.74
C TYR A 51 15.17 29.14 12.31
N ARG A 52 15.01 30.38 12.75
CA ARG A 52 16.09 31.16 13.40
C ARG A 52 16.21 30.95 14.90
N ILE A 53 15.11 30.50 15.54
CA ILE A 53 14.99 30.40 17.00
C ILE A 53 15.32 28.98 17.46
N LEU A 54 14.84 27.98 16.75
CA LEU A 54 15.05 26.57 17.07
C LEU A 54 16.46 26.14 16.67
N ASP A 55 17.06 25.28 17.45
CA ASP A 55 18.31 24.63 17.11
C ASP A 55 18.14 23.63 15.94
N LYS A 56 19.27 23.12 15.47
CA LYS A 56 19.26 22.20 14.32
C LYS A 56 18.64 20.86 14.65
N ASP A 57 18.86 20.34 15.86
CA ASP A 57 18.45 19.00 16.27
C ASP A 57 16.90 18.96 16.38
N MET A 58 16.30 19.95 17.06
CA MET A 58 14.85 20.09 17.11
C MET A 58 14.18 20.30 15.73
N LEU A 59 14.87 21.02 14.83
CA LEU A 59 14.36 21.20 13.46
C LEU A 59 14.48 19.92 12.64
N SER A 60 15.50 19.09 12.86
CA SER A 60 15.64 17.77 12.26
C SER A 60 14.48 16.87 12.72
N ASP A 61 14.23 16.77 14.03
CA ASP A 61 13.13 16.00 14.60
C ASP A 61 11.77 16.44 14.04
N ILE A 62 11.52 17.74 13.91
CA ILE A 62 10.27 18.27 13.34
C ILE A 62 10.11 17.87 11.87
N LEU A 63 11.18 17.93 11.08
CA LEU A 63 11.12 17.58 9.66
C LEU A 63 10.97 16.08 9.43
N GLU A 64 11.41 15.22 10.34
CA GLU A 64 11.17 13.77 10.30
C GLU A 64 9.68 13.41 10.46
N TYR A 65 8.92 14.22 11.22
CA TYR A 65 7.46 14.07 11.33
C TYR A 65 6.68 14.84 10.24
N THR A 66 7.38 15.41 9.26
CA THR A 66 6.74 16.16 8.16
C THR A 66 6.79 15.33 6.89
N GLU A 67 5.70 15.32 6.12
CA GLU A 67 5.68 14.69 4.79
C GLU A 67 6.85 15.16 3.94
N ALA A 68 7.52 14.25 3.21
CA ALA A 68 8.76 14.52 2.50
C ALA A 68 8.65 15.67 1.47
N ASP A 69 7.51 15.81 0.81
CA ASP A 69 7.21 16.91 -0.13
C ASP A 69 7.09 18.26 0.59
N GLU A 70 6.41 18.30 1.74
CA GLU A 70 6.29 19.51 2.58
C GLU A 70 7.64 19.90 3.19
N ALA A 71 8.40 18.91 3.69
CA ALA A 71 9.75 19.14 4.20
C ALA A 71 10.67 19.72 3.11
N ALA A 72 10.61 19.19 1.89
CA ALA A 72 11.34 19.71 0.75
C ALA A 72 10.97 21.18 0.43
N GLU A 73 9.69 21.58 0.56
CA GLU A 73 9.27 22.96 0.40
C GLU A 73 9.80 23.86 1.54
N TYR A 74 9.75 23.39 2.80
CA TYR A 74 10.29 24.15 3.93
C TYR A 74 11.81 24.35 3.83
N LEU A 75 12.55 23.37 3.33
CA LEU A 75 13.98 23.52 3.06
C LEU A 75 14.28 24.57 1.97
N LYS A 76 13.34 24.87 1.06
CA LYS A 76 13.48 25.94 0.08
C LYS A 76 13.38 27.33 0.70
N GLU A 77 12.76 27.46 1.87
CA GLU A 77 12.64 28.70 2.63
C GLU A 77 13.91 29.02 3.45
N MET A 78 14.84 28.05 3.58
CA MET A 78 16.03 28.14 4.42
C MET A 78 17.29 28.47 3.61
N GLU A 79 18.29 28.99 4.32
CA GLU A 79 19.65 29.13 3.76
C GLU A 79 20.28 27.75 3.53
N PRO A 80 20.93 27.47 2.36
CA PRO A 80 21.43 26.15 2.02
C PRO A 80 22.32 25.47 3.07
N ARG A 81 23.19 26.24 3.73
CA ARG A 81 24.05 25.70 4.80
C ARG A 81 23.24 25.25 6.02
N LYS A 82 22.19 25.99 6.36
CA LYS A 82 21.32 25.62 7.48
C LYS A 82 20.46 24.41 7.11
N ALA A 83 19.90 24.38 5.92
CA ALA A 83 19.16 23.24 5.41
C ALA A 83 20.03 21.96 5.44
N ALA A 84 21.28 22.04 4.96
CA ALA A 84 22.19 20.89 5.00
C ALA A 84 22.53 20.45 6.44
N ALA A 85 22.72 21.40 7.37
CA ALA A 85 22.98 21.05 8.76
C ALA A 85 21.80 20.38 9.48
N ILE A 86 20.56 20.74 9.11
CA ILE A 86 19.34 20.09 9.59
C ILE A 86 19.24 18.68 8.97
N LEU A 87 19.41 18.58 7.66
CA LEU A 87 19.41 17.32 6.95
C LEU A 87 20.46 16.32 7.46
N SER A 88 21.64 16.81 7.87
CA SER A 88 22.68 15.96 8.49
C SER A 88 22.31 15.43 9.88
N GLY A 89 21.26 15.96 10.50
CA GLY A 89 20.73 15.47 11.79
C GLY A 89 19.53 14.53 11.64
N MET A 90 19.00 14.36 10.44
CA MET A 90 17.86 13.47 10.17
C MET A 90 18.31 12.01 10.02
N GLU A 91 17.41 11.09 10.26
CA GLU A 91 17.62 9.68 9.91
C GLU A 91 17.83 9.51 8.40
N THR A 92 18.67 8.55 8.03
CA THR A 92 19.18 8.44 6.66
C THR A 92 18.09 8.07 5.65
N ASP A 93 17.09 7.30 6.04
CA ASP A 93 15.92 6.97 5.23
C ASP A 93 15.03 8.20 4.99
N SER A 94 14.63 8.92 6.04
CA SER A 94 13.88 10.19 5.93
C SER A 94 14.62 11.23 5.10
N LEU A 95 15.94 11.37 5.32
CA LEU A 95 16.78 12.23 4.52
C LEU A 95 16.76 11.85 3.04
N ALA A 96 16.85 10.55 2.72
CA ALA A 96 16.83 10.06 1.34
C ALA A 96 15.50 10.40 0.64
N GLU A 97 14.37 10.27 1.34
CA GLU A 97 13.04 10.61 0.82
C GLU A 97 12.91 12.11 0.54
N VAL A 98 13.26 12.97 1.48
CA VAL A 98 13.24 14.41 1.28
C VAL A 98 14.12 14.84 0.11
N LEU A 99 15.30 14.22 -0.05
CA LEU A 99 16.20 14.49 -1.18
C LEU A 99 15.62 14.04 -2.53
N ARG A 100 14.73 13.03 -2.57
CA ARG A 100 14.02 12.62 -3.80
C ARG A 100 13.02 13.68 -4.25
N MET A 101 12.36 14.38 -3.32
CA MET A 101 11.38 15.44 -3.60
C MET A 101 12.00 16.76 -4.07
N LEU A 102 13.34 16.91 -3.99
CA LEU A 102 14.03 18.11 -4.41
C LEU A 102 14.38 18.08 -5.90
N ASP A 103 14.39 19.27 -6.53
CA ASP A 103 14.94 19.44 -7.87
C ASP A 103 16.44 19.09 -7.95
N LYS A 104 16.88 18.61 -9.13
CA LYS A 104 18.25 18.11 -9.34
C LYS A 104 19.35 19.09 -8.94
N GLY A 105 19.12 20.41 -9.11
CA GLY A 105 20.11 21.44 -8.78
C GLY A 105 20.26 21.62 -7.28
N LYS A 106 19.14 21.68 -6.56
CA LYS A 106 19.11 21.86 -5.11
C LYS A 106 19.54 20.61 -4.37
N LYS A 107 19.07 19.43 -4.82
CA LYS A 107 19.55 18.14 -4.33
C LYS A 107 21.07 18.06 -4.32
N ARG A 108 21.72 18.32 -5.47
CA ARG A 108 23.17 18.28 -5.57
C ARG A 108 23.86 19.27 -4.65
N LEU A 109 23.34 20.52 -4.57
CA LEU A 109 23.91 21.55 -3.69
C LEU A 109 23.85 21.14 -2.22
N LEU A 110 22.74 20.55 -1.77
CA LEU A 110 22.57 20.11 -0.39
C LEU A 110 23.46 18.92 -0.08
N ILE A 111 23.52 17.92 -0.95
CA ILE A 111 24.42 16.75 -0.80
C ILE A 111 25.90 17.20 -0.69
N ASP A 112 26.33 18.17 -1.50
CA ASP A 112 27.69 18.70 -1.42
C ASP A 112 27.98 19.42 -0.09
N LEU A 113 26.96 19.82 0.66
CA LEU A 113 27.04 20.51 1.95
C LEU A 113 26.78 19.62 3.17
N LEU A 114 26.34 18.37 2.98
CA LEU A 114 26.18 17.41 4.08
C LEU A 114 27.53 17.07 4.72
N ASP A 115 27.47 16.59 5.96
CA ASP A 115 28.61 16.01 6.65
C ASP A 115 29.13 14.79 5.88
N ASP A 116 30.46 14.52 5.93
CA ASP A 116 31.08 13.51 5.06
C ASP A 116 30.59 12.08 5.31
N ASP A 117 30.27 11.72 6.57
CA ASP A 117 29.69 10.45 6.96
C ASP A 117 28.25 10.30 6.40
N VAL A 118 27.39 11.28 6.62
CA VAL A 118 26.02 11.30 6.12
C VAL A 118 25.97 11.27 4.58
N ARG A 119 26.89 11.98 3.93
CA ARG A 119 26.99 11.94 2.46
C ARG A 119 27.32 10.56 1.95
N HIS A 120 28.25 9.86 2.59
CA HIS A 120 28.61 8.50 2.23
C HIS A 120 27.42 7.54 2.36
N ASP A 121 26.67 7.64 3.46
CA ASP A 121 25.50 6.83 3.72
C ASP A 121 24.41 7.06 2.65
N ILE A 122 24.15 8.31 2.30
CA ILE A 122 23.20 8.65 1.22
C ILE A 122 23.68 8.15 -0.14
N GLU A 123 24.98 8.16 -0.44
CA GLU A 123 25.51 7.60 -1.68
C GLU A 123 25.29 6.08 -1.75
N VAL A 124 25.41 5.36 -0.64
CA VAL A 124 25.13 3.92 -0.54
C VAL A 124 23.63 3.65 -0.77
N ILE A 125 22.75 4.36 -0.06
CA ILE A 125 21.29 4.20 -0.20
C ILE A 125 20.85 4.55 -1.62
N ALA A 126 21.36 5.63 -2.20
CA ALA A 126 21.04 6.07 -3.55
C ALA A 126 21.58 5.15 -4.67
N SER A 127 22.40 4.15 -4.34
CA SER A 127 22.88 3.14 -5.29
C SER A 127 21.86 2.03 -5.55
N PHE A 128 20.85 1.90 -4.69
CA PHE A 128 19.75 0.94 -4.84
C PHE A 128 18.57 1.57 -5.59
N ASP A 129 17.85 0.73 -6.34
CA ASP A 129 16.62 1.14 -7.03
C ASP A 129 15.50 1.41 -5.99
N GLU A 130 14.50 2.21 -6.35
CA GLU A 130 13.41 2.60 -5.42
C GLU A 130 12.57 1.41 -4.94
N ASP A 131 12.50 0.35 -5.74
CA ASP A 131 11.78 -0.89 -5.44
C ASP A 131 12.62 -1.88 -4.61
N GLU A 132 13.92 -1.60 -4.38
CA GLU A 132 14.82 -2.43 -3.58
C GLU A 132 14.82 -1.99 -2.11
N ILE A 133 14.81 -2.97 -1.19
CA ILE A 133 14.73 -2.69 0.26
C ILE A 133 15.94 -1.88 0.78
N GLY A 134 17.09 -1.98 0.14
CA GLY A 134 18.27 -1.18 0.45
C GLY A 134 18.06 0.32 0.30
N SER A 135 17.09 0.74 -0.53
CA SER A 135 16.72 2.14 -0.71
C SER A 135 15.97 2.76 0.48
N ARG A 136 15.49 1.91 1.41
CA ARG A 136 14.67 2.27 2.57
C ARG A 136 15.37 1.99 3.90
N MET A 137 16.65 1.61 3.88
CA MET A 137 17.41 1.32 5.09
C MET A 137 17.91 2.60 5.75
N THR A 138 18.09 2.54 7.07
CA THR A 138 18.84 3.52 7.83
C THR A 138 20.18 2.96 8.29
N THR A 139 21.20 3.80 8.42
CA THR A 139 22.51 3.44 9.01
C THR A 139 22.53 3.66 10.52
N ASN A 140 21.45 4.18 11.09
CA ASN A 140 21.27 4.42 12.52
C ASN A 140 21.12 3.09 13.28
N CYS A 141 22.22 2.43 13.60
CA CYS A 141 22.24 1.18 14.33
C CYS A 141 23.52 0.97 15.14
N ILE A 142 23.46 0.09 16.15
CA ILE A 142 24.61 -0.25 16.99
C ILE A 142 25.28 -1.51 16.46
N ILE A 143 26.58 -1.41 16.15
CA ILE A 143 27.37 -2.52 15.62
C ILE A 143 28.50 -2.85 16.59
N ILE A 144 28.61 -4.11 16.97
CA ILE A 144 29.63 -4.61 17.90
C ILE A 144 30.37 -5.82 17.29
N GLN A 145 31.66 -5.95 17.56
CA GLN A 145 32.47 -7.08 17.13
C GLN A 145 32.17 -8.34 17.97
N LYS A 146 32.11 -9.50 17.31
CA LYS A 146 31.81 -10.80 17.92
C LYS A 146 32.71 -11.17 19.09
N ASN A 147 34.03 -10.91 19.00
CA ASN A 147 35.06 -11.42 19.88
C ASN A 147 35.39 -10.47 21.06
N VAL A 148 34.38 -9.90 21.70
CA VAL A 148 34.49 -8.97 22.82
C VAL A 148 33.76 -9.49 24.05
N THR A 149 34.10 -8.97 25.22
CA THR A 149 33.36 -9.22 26.46
C THR A 149 32.11 -8.34 26.56
N VAL A 150 31.12 -8.70 27.38
CA VAL A 150 29.94 -7.87 27.65
C VAL A 150 30.34 -6.47 28.11
N LYS A 151 31.39 -6.32 28.92
CA LYS A 151 31.89 -5.02 29.38
C LYS A 151 32.40 -4.15 28.22
N GLU A 152 33.12 -4.71 27.28
CA GLU A 152 33.61 -4.00 26.09
C GLU A 152 32.46 -3.65 25.16
N ALA A 153 31.47 -4.55 25.01
CA ALA A 153 30.27 -4.31 24.25
C ALA A 153 29.46 -3.13 24.80
N ILE A 154 29.23 -3.07 26.12
CA ILE A 154 28.54 -1.95 26.77
C ILE A 154 29.31 -0.63 26.57
N SER A 155 30.65 -0.66 26.66
CA SER A 155 31.46 0.54 26.39
C SER A 155 31.34 1.03 24.97
N SER A 156 31.30 0.12 24.01
CA SER A 156 31.07 0.43 22.59
C SER A 156 29.66 0.98 22.35
N LEU A 157 28.65 0.34 22.94
CA LEU A 157 27.25 0.80 22.89
C LEU A 157 27.11 2.25 23.39
N ILE A 158 27.67 2.57 24.58
CA ILE A 158 27.58 3.94 25.14
C ILE A 158 28.24 4.96 24.21
N CYS A 159 29.34 4.59 23.55
CA CYS A 159 30.01 5.49 22.61
C CYS A 159 29.17 5.73 21.34
N GLN A 160 28.52 4.68 20.82
CA GLN A 160 27.71 4.76 19.62
C GLN A 160 26.32 5.38 19.90
N ALA A 161 25.71 5.13 21.05
CA ALA A 161 24.43 5.69 21.46
C ALA A 161 24.40 7.23 21.59
N ALA A 162 25.55 7.87 21.60
CA ALA A 162 25.64 9.32 21.52
C ALA A 162 25.28 9.89 20.12
N LYS A 163 25.24 9.01 19.10
CA LYS A 163 24.98 9.37 17.69
C LYS A 163 23.84 8.56 17.06
N ASN A 164 23.43 7.48 17.68
CA ASN A 164 22.43 6.55 17.18
C ASN A 164 21.31 6.40 18.20
N ASP A 165 20.08 6.59 17.79
CA ASP A 165 18.89 6.46 18.64
C ASP A 165 18.30 5.03 18.62
N ASN A 166 18.54 4.28 17.54
CA ASN A 166 18.11 2.89 17.42
C ASN A 166 19.07 1.96 18.18
N ILE A 167 18.86 1.85 19.49
CA ILE A 167 19.72 1.12 20.43
C ILE A 167 19.10 -0.18 20.96
N SER A 168 17.83 -0.44 20.67
CA SER A 168 17.08 -1.60 21.21
C SER A 168 17.69 -2.92 20.76
N THR A 169 18.14 -2.98 19.51
CA THR A 169 18.82 -4.14 18.91
C THR A 169 20.28 -3.82 18.59
N ILE A 170 21.16 -4.68 19.01
CA ILE A 170 22.60 -4.56 18.83
C ILE A 170 23.05 -5.62 17.84
N PHE A 171 23.64 -5.19 16.72
CA PHE A 171 24.08 -6.09 15.66
C PHE A 171 25.54 -6.51 15.88
N VAL A 172 25.75 -7.83 15.79
CA VAL A 172 27.07 -8.41 15.99
C VAL A 172 27.66 -8.83 14.67
N VAL A 173 28.87 -8.35 14.39
CA VAL A 173 29.60 -8.65 13.16
C VAL A 173 30.92 -9.37 13.45
N SER A 174 31.39 -10.15 12.48
CA SER A 174 32.70 -10.76 12.52
C SER A 174 33.81 -9.74 12.23
N SER A 175 35.08 -10.13 12.41
CA SER A 175 36.25 -9.30 12.06
C SER A 175 36.30 -8.91 10.56
N GLN A 176 35.55 -9.60 9.71
CA GLN A 176 35.39 -9.30 8.28
C GLN A 176 34.16 -8.44 7.98
N GLN A 177 33.53 -7.83 8.99
CA GLN A 177 32.27 -7.06 8.91
C GLN A 177 31.05 -7.88 8.43
N LYS A 178 31.13 -9.22 8.47
CA LYS A 178 29.99 -10.06 8.13
C LYS A 178 29.04 -10.17 9.31
N PHE A 179 27.75 -10.07 9.01
CA PHE A 179 26.70 -10.25 10.01
C PHE A 179 26.80 -11.61 10.68
N TYR A 180 26.71 -11.65 12.00
CA TYR A 180 26.77 -12.87 12.78
C TYR A 180 25.47 -13.14 13.53
N GLY A 181 24.79 -12.12 14.01
CA GLY A 181 23.54 -12.20 14.75
C GLY A 181 23.24 -10.89 15.45
N ALA A 182 22.22 -10.91 16.31
CA ALA A 182 21.79 -9.75 17.07
C ALA A 182 21.66 -10.06 18.56
N ILE A 183 21.66 -9.02 19.39
CA ILE A 183 21.46 -9.07 20.84
C ILE A 183 20.41 -8.01 21.19
N ASP A 184 19.44 -8.37 22.01
CA ASP A 184 18.52 -7.41 22.62
C ASP A 184 19.28 -6.60 23.69
N LEU A 185 19.09 -5.27 23.70
CA LEU A 185 19.69 -4.38 24.69
C LEU A 185 19.42 -4.83 26.13
N LYS A 186 18.21 -5.31 26.40
CA LYS A 186 17.82 -5.85 27.72
C LYS A 186 18.73 -7.01 28.15
N ASP A 187 19.01 -7.95 27.22
CA ASP A 187 19.85 -9.11 27.53
C ASP A 187 21.31 -8.70 27.78
N LEU A 188 21.80 -7.70 27.04
CA LEU A 188 23.12 -7.14 27.28
C LEU A 188 23.22 -6.45 28.65
N ILE A 189 22.17 -5.69 29.06
CA ILE A 189 22.15 -4.97 30.34
C ILE A 189 22.15 -5.94 31.56
N ILE A 190 21.43 -7.06 31.47
CA ILE A 190 21.33 -8.03 32.59
C ILE A 190 22.50 -9.03 32.64
N ALA A 191 23.32 -9.08 31.59
CA ALA A 191 24.43 -10.02 31.50
C ALA A 191 25.57 -9.70 32.48
N ARG A 192 26.33 -10.70 32.85
CA ARG A 192 27.54 -10.52 33.67
C ARG A 192 28.66 -9.90 32.83
N GLN A 193 29.39 -8.95 33.39
CA GLN A 193 30.40 -8.17 32.68
C GLN A 193 31.55 -9.00 32.06
N ASP A 194 31.90 -10.11 32.71
CA ASP A 194 33.02 -10.98 32.26
C ASP A 194 32.53 -12.13 31.36
N HIS A 195 31.25 -12.14 30.97
CA HIS A 195 30.68 -13.18 30.11
C HIS A 195 31.12 -12.97 28.66
N PRO A 196 31.38 -14.01 27.88
CA PRO A 196 31.59 -13.87 26.44
C PRO A 196 30.32 -13.37 25.77
N LEU A 197 30.44 -12.32 24.94
CA LEU A 197 29.32 -11.76 24.23
C LEU A 197 28.60 -12.78 23.33
N GLU A 198 29.37 -13.70 22.78
CA GLU A 198 28.90 -14.72 21.81
C GLU A 198 27.75 -15.60 22.38
N GLU A 199 27.69 -15.80 23.70
CA GLU A 199 26.64 -16.60 24.34
C GLU A 199 25.29 -15.89 24.42
N LEU A 200 25.26 -14.55 24.20
CA LEU A 200 24.06 -13.76 24.17
C LEU A 200 23.53 -13.56 22.75
N VAL A 201 24.32 -13.89 21.73
CA VAL A 201 23.98 -13.61 20.34
C VAL A 201 22.94 -14.58 19.82
N VAL A 202 21.81 -14.03 19.32
CA VAL A 202 20.82 -14.78 18.55
C VAL A 202 21.29 -14.86 17.10
N THR A 203 21.80 -16.03 16.69
CA THR A 203 22.34 -16.24 15.34
C THR A 203 21.28 -16.56 14.28
N SER A 204 20.05 -16.91 14.71
CA SER A 204 18.89 -17.16 13.84
C SER A 204 18.04 -15.90 13.63
N TYR A 205 18.64 -14.73 13.79
CA TYR A 205 17.95 -13.44 13.64
C TYR A 205 17.55 -13.21 12.18
N PRO A 206 16.34 -12.67 11.88
CA PRO A 206 15.90 -12.39 10.53
C PRO A 206 16.77 -11.32 9.86
N TYR A 207 16.94 -11.40 8.55
CA TYR A 207 17.69 -10.42 7.75
C TYR A 207 17.14 -10.36 6.33
N VAL A 208 17.49 -9.30 5.62
CA VAL A 208 17.18 -9.09 4.19
C VAL A 208 18.46 -8.72 3.44
N TYR A 209 18.49 -8.99 2.12
CA TYR A 209 19.53 -8.47 1.24
C TYR A 209 19.09 -7.17 0.60
N ALA A 210 19.99 -6.21 0.47
CA ALA A 210 19.68 -4.86 0.00
C ALA A 210 19.06 -4.80 -1.41
N GLU A 211 19.36 -5.78 -2.27
CA GLU A 211 18.84 -5.91 -3.65
C GLU A 211 17.52 -6.70 -3.72
N GLU A 212 16.92 -7.10 -2.59
CA GLU A 212 15.62 -7.76 -2.59
C GLU A 212 14.50 -6.71 -2.83
N GLU A 213 13.44 -7.12 -3.56
CA GLU A 213 12.26 -6.28 -3.76
C GLU A 213 11.52 -6.04 -2.44
N ILE A 214 11.02 -4.81 -2.24
CA ILE A 214 10.34 -4.39 -1.00
C ILE A 214 9.15 -5.31 -0.71
N ASP A 215 8.30 -5.61 -1.70
CA ASP A 215 7.10 -6.45 -1.57
C ASP A 215 7.44 -7.85 -1.04
N GLU A 216 8.52 -8.49 -1.56
CA GLU A 216 8.97 -9.81 -1.10
C GLU A 216 9.51 -9.76 0.33
N CYS A 217 10.17 -8.66 0.71
CA CYS A 217 10.70 -8.43 2.05
C CYS A 217 9.58 -8.24 3.06
N ILE A 218 8.58 -7.39 2.77
CA ILE A 218 7.44 -7.09 3.64
C ILE A 218 6.67 -8.37 3.97
N GLU A 219 6.34 -9.20 2.96
CA GLU A 219 5.62 -10.46 3.17
C GLU A 219 6.33 -11.37 4.20
N ARG A 220 7.67 -11.36 4.20
CA ARG A 220 8.49 -12.15 5.12
C ARG A 220 8.68 -11.47 6.47
N LEU A 221 8.90 -10.16 6.51
CA LEU A 221 9.25 -9.42 7.72
C LEU A 221 8.07 -9.15 8.65
N LYS A 222 6.85 -9.02 8.14
CA LYS A 222 5.65 -8.77 8.95
C LYS A 222 5.39 -9.83 10.04
N ASP A 223 5.90 -11.05 9.87
CA ASP A 223 5.76 -12.14 10.83
C ASP A 223 6.78 -12.07 11.98
N TYR A 224 7.81 -11.22 11.85
CA TYR A 224 8.81 -10.99 12.89
C TYR A 224 8.46 -9.69 13.62
N SER A 225 8.38 -9.79 14.95
CA SER A 225 8.08 -8.63 15.82
C SER A 225 9.38 -8.00 16.35
N GLU A 226 10.37 -7.83 15.48
CA GLU A 226 11.66 -7.25 15.83
C GLU A 226 11.68 -5.74 15.68
N ASP A 227 12.39 -5.03 16.57
CA ASP A 227 12.48 -3.57 16.53
C ASP A 227 13.22 -3.07 15.29
N SER A 228 14.21 -3.85 14.81
CA SER A 228 14.93 -3.56 13.56
C SER A 228 15.50 -4.82 12.93
N VAL A 229 15.55 -4.87 11.60
CA VAL A 229 16.04 -6.02 10.82
C VAL A 229 17.26 -5.58 10.00
N PRO A 230 18.40 -6.34 10.06
CA PRO A 230 19.61 -5.99 9.34
C PRO A 230 19.47 -6.18 7.83
N VAL A 231 19.98 -5.20 7.09
CA VAL A 231 20.12 -5.20 5.63
C VAL A 231 21.55 -5.56 5.27
N LEU A 232 21.72 -6.60 4.47
CA LEU A 232 23.02 -7.16 4.11
C LEU A 232 23.34 -6.96 2.63
N ASP A 233 24.63 -6.89 2.32
CA ASP A 233 25.11 -7.04 0.94
C ASP A 233 25.19 -8.52 0.53
N ASN A 234 25.51 -8.77 -0.74
CA ASN A 234 25.68 -10.12 -1.28
C ASN A 234 26.87 -10.91 -0.66
N ASP A 235 27.77 -10.24 0.06
CA ASP A 235 28.88 -10.83 0.82
C ASP A 235 28.52 -11.11 2.29
N ASN A 236 27.25 -10.89 2.69
CA ASN A 236 26.71 -10.92 4.05
C ASN A 236 27.30 -9.86 4.99
N ARG A 237 27.72 -8.70 4.48
CA ARG A 237 28.14 -7.58 5.31
C ARG A 237 26.92 -6.73 5.66
N LEU A 238 26.90 -6.22 6.88
CA LEU A 238 25.85 -5.32 7.35
C LEU A 238 26.03 -3.95 6.68
N LEU A 239 25.02 -3.51 5.94
CA LEU A 239 24.95 -2.19 5.30
C LEU A 239 24.20 -1.20 6.16
N GLY A 240 23.07 -1.61 6.74
CA GLY A 240 22.16 -0.82 7.55
C GLY A 240 21.08 -1.69 8.15
N VAL A 241 19.99 -1.07 8.55
CA VAL A 241 18.83 -1.75 9.14
C VAL A 241 17.53 -1.15 8.61
N ILE A 242 16.45 -1.94 8.65
CA ILE A 242 15.08 -1.46 8.50
C ILE A 242 14.45 -1.48 9.88
N THR A 243 13.91 -0.35 10.33
CA THR A 243 13.22 -0.25 11.62
C THR A 243 11.79 -0.77 11.53
N SER A 244 11.20 -1.13 12.67
CA SER A 244 9.77 -1.52 12.71
C SER A 244 8.84 -0.39 12.26
N SER A 245 9.21 0.87 12.50
CA SER A 245 8.49 2.05 12.01
C SER A 245 8.52 2.13 10.47
N SER A 246 9.70 2.00 9.87
CA SER A 246 9.87 1.99 8.41
C SER A 246 9.13 0.82 7.76
N ILE A 247 9.10 -0.38 8.41
CA ILE A 247 8.32 -1.52 7.92
C ILE A 247 6.82 -1.21 7.93
N ILE A 248 6.31 -0.57 8.99
CA ILE A 248 4.88 -0.20 9.09
C ILE A 248 4.52 0.81 7.99
N GLU A 249 5.36 1.80 7.74
CA GLU A 249 5.18 2.80 6.69
C GLU A 249 5.15 2.15 5.31
N LEU A 250 6.12 1.28 5.01
CA LEU A 250 6.16 0.54 3.75
C LEU A 250 4.93 -0.35 3.53
N VAL A 251 4.43 -0.98 4.60
CA VAL A 251 3.19 -1.77 4.53
C VAL A 251 1.98 -0.88 4.23
N ASP A 252 1.92 0.32 4.82
CA ASP A 252 0.82 1.27 4.58
C ASP A 252 0.85 1.79 3.15
N ASP A 253 2.03 2.17 2.64
CA ASP A 253 2.26 2.59 1.25
C ASP A 253 1.84 1.50 0.25
N GLU A 254 2.29 0.24 0.45
CA GLU A 254 1.92 -0.88 -0.41
C GLU A 254 0.41 -1.13 -0.40
N MET A 255 -0.22 -1.08 0.78
CA MET A 255 -1.68 -1.20 0.89
C MET A 255 -2.42 -0.07 0.18
N GLY A 256 -1.91 1.16 0.23
CA GLY A 256 -2.43 2.32 -0.48
C GLY A 256 -2.34 2.15 -1.99
N GLU A 257 -1.18 1.71 -2.50
CA GLU A 257 -0.98 1.40 -3.92
C GLU A 257 -1.90 0.28 -4.42
N ASP A 258 -2.00 -0.82 -3.66
CA ASP A 258 -2.89 -1.94 -3.99
C ASP A 258 -4.36 -1.50 -4.04
N TYR A 259 -4.78 -0.65 -3.10
CA TYR A 259 -6.12 -0.06 -3.10
C TYR A 259 -6.35 0.80 -4.35
N ALA A 260 -5.37 1.63 -4.72
CA ALA A 260 -5.43 2.45 -5.93
C ALA A 260 -5.51 1.58 -7.20
N LYS A 261 -4.67 0.56 -7.32
CA LYS A 261 -4.67 -0.40 -8.42
C LYS A 261 -6.00 -1.16 -8.51
N LEU A 262 -6.55 -1.60 -7.37
CA LEU A 262 -7.87 -2.26 -7.30
C LEU A 262 -9.00 -1.34 -7.80
N ALA A 263 -8.90 -0.03 -7.56
CA ALA A 263 -9.84 0.97 -8.07
C ALA A 263 -9.62 1.31 -9.56
N GLY A 264 -8.56 0.81 -10.18
CA GLY A 264 -8.22 1.08 -11.59
C GLY A 264 -7.40 2.35 -11.79
N LEU A 265 -6.63 2.75 -10.78
CA LEU A 265 -5.61 3.79 -10.88
C LEU A 265 -4.24 3.16 -11.19
N THR A 266 -3.31 3.95 -11.69
CA THR A 266 -1.93 3.48 -11.91
C THR A 266 -1.03 3.71 -10.71
N ALA A 267 -1.41 4.59 -9.79
CA ALA A 267 -0.74 4.88 -8.53
C ALA A 267 -1.70 5.57 -7.57
N GLU A 268 -1.31 5.70 -6.31
CA GLU A 268 -2.02 6.43 -5.29
C GLU A 268 -2.22 7.91 -5.65
N GLU A 269 -3.29 8.54 -5.15
CA GLU A 269 -3.67 9.91 -5.50
C GLU A 269 -3.98 10.71 -4.23
N ASP A 270 -3.33 11.86 -4.10
CA ASP A 270 -3.49 12.80 -3.00
C ASP A 270 -4.54 13.89 -3.24
N LEU A 271 -5.15 14.40 -2.16
CA LEU A 271 -6.12 15.51 -2.21
C LEU A 271 -5.54 16.78 -2.86
N LYS A 272 -4.24 17.05 -2.66
CA LYS A 272 -3.56 18.25 -3.17
C LYS A 272 -2.97 18.09 -4.56
N GLU A 273 -3.11 16.91 -5.16
CA GLU A 273 -2.47 16.60 -6.43
C GLU A 273 -3.00 17.47 -7.58
N PRO A 274 -2.13 17.98 -8.47
CA PRO A 274 -2.56 18.76 -9.63
C PRO A 274 -3.41 17.95 -10.60
N LEU A 275 -4.47 18.56 -11.16
CA LEU A 275 -5.41 17.91 -12.09
C LEU A 275 -4.74 17.11 -13.21
N LYS A 276 -3.61 17.57 -13.75
CA LYS A 276 -2.91 16.88 -14.83
C LYS A 276 -2.29 15.55 -14.37
N GLU A 277 -1.78 15.48 -13.15
CA GLU A 277 -1.19 14.26 -12.60
C GLU A 277 -2.30 13.25 -12.27
N SER A 278 -3.39 13.69 -11.62
CA SER A 278 -4.58 12.84 -11.41
C SER A 278 -5.12 12.26 -12.71
N MET A 279 -5.18 13.07 -13.78
CA MET A 279 -5.61 12.59 -15.09
C MET A 279 -4.64 11.54 -15.68
N LYS A 280 -3.34 11.70 -15.50
CA LYS A 280 -2.35 10.72 -15.98
C LYS A 280 -2.51 9.35 -15.29
N LYS A 281 -2.80 9.36 -14.00
CA LYS A 281 -3.01 8.13 -13.21
C LYS A 281 -4.29 7.39 -13.61
N ARG A 282 -5.33 8.09 -14.05
CA ARG A 282 -6.66 7.53 -14.40
C ARG A 282 -6.81 7.18 -15.89
N MET A 283 -6.26 7.99 -16.79
CA MET A 283 -6.52 7.87 -18.23
C MET A 283 -6.10 6.54 -18.86
N PRO A 284 -4.96 5.91 -18.51
CA PRO A 284 -4.57 4.63 -19.12
C PRO A 284 -5.64 3.56 -18.95
N TRP A 285 -6.15 3.39 -17.74
CA TRP A 285 -7.21 2.42 -17.46
C TRP A 285 -8.54 2.78 -18.13
N LEU A 286 -8.94 4.04 -18.14
CA LEU A 286 -10.16 4.48 -18.80
C LEU A 286 -10.14 4.21 -20.31
N LEU A 287 -8.99 4.34 -20.96
CA LEU A 287 -8.84 4.02 -22.38
C LEU A 287 -8.94 2.51 -22.63
N ILE A 288 -8.34 1.68 -21.78
CA ILE A 288 -8.46 0.22 -21.87
C ILE A 288 -9.93 -0.20 -21.68
N LEU A 289 -10.58 0.34 -20.67
CA LEU A 289 -11.99 0.03 -20.37
C LEU A 289 -12.93 0.51 -21.48
N LEU A 290 -12.65 1.65 -22.12
CA LEU A 290 -13.39 2.11 -23.30
C LEU A 290 -13.29 1.11 -24.44
N ALA A 291 -12.07 0.64 -24.73
CA ALA A 291 -11.85 -0.37 -25.78
C ALA A 291 -12.55 -1.70 -25.48
N LEU A 292 -12.46 -2.18 -24.23
CA LEU A 292 -13.16 -3.39 -23.77
C LEU A 292 -14.68 -3.22 -23.81
N GLY A 293 -15.20 -2.05 -23.41
CA GLY A 293 -16.63 -1.71 -23.49
C GLY A 293 -17.15 -1.74 -24.92
N MET A 294 -16.34 -1.33 -25.91
CA MET A 294 -16.69 -1.48 -27.34
C MET A 294 -16.79 -2.95 -27.75
N VAL A 295 -15.95 -3.83 -27.22
CA VAL A 295 -16.05 -5.29 -27.45
C VAL A 295 -17.36 -5.83 -26.89
N VAL A 296 -17.69 -5.48 -25.64
CA VAL A 296 -18.96 -5.89 -24.98
C VAL A 296 -20.14 -5.41 -25.81
N SER A 297 -20.15 -4.15 -26.24
CA SER A 297 -21.21 -3.58 -27.10
C SER A 297 -21.34 -4.33 -28.43
N SER A 298 -20.25 -4.75 -29.03
CA SER A 298 -20.26 -5.54 -30.28
C SER A 298 -20.89 -6.91 -30.06
N VAL A 299 -20.60 -7.55 -28.91
CA VAL A 299 -21.20 -8.85 -28.54
C VAL A 299 -22.70 -8.71 -28.26
N VAL A 300 -23.13 -7.62 -27.59
CA VAL A 300 -24.58 -7.32 -27.43
C VAL A 300 -25.26 -7.19 -28.79
N GLY A 301 -24.63 -6.54 -29.76
CA GLY A 301 -25.12 -6.41 -31.13
C GLY A 301 -25.34 -7.75 -31.84
N MET A 302 -24.60 -8.80 -31.52
CA MET A 302 -24.83 -10.15 -32.10
C MET A 302 -26.16 -10.75 -31.65
N PHE A 303 -26.74 -10.29 -30.56
CA PHE A 303 -28.04 -10.74 -30.02
C PHE A 303 -29.23 -9.83 -30.41
N GLU A 304 -29.05 -8.92 -31.39
CA GLU A 304 -30.09 -7.97 -31.84
C GLU A 304 -31.40 -8.70 -32.23
N THR A 305 -31.30 -9.86 -32.86
CA THR A 305 -32.47 -10.68 -33.24
C THR A 305 -33.26 -11.18 -32.00
N VAL A 306 -32.58 -11.52 -30.92
CA VAL A 306 -33.20 -11.91 -29.65
C VAL A 306 -33.93 -10.75 -29.01
N VAL A 307 -33.29 -9.59 -29.01
CA VAL A 307 -33.83 -8.34 -28.45
C VAL A 307 -35.06 -7.87 -29.24
N THR A 308 -35.03 -7.94 -30.55
CA THR A 308 -36.17 -7.52 -31.39
C THR A 308 -37.38 -8.43 -31.23
N GLN A 309 -37.19 -9.73 -31.06
CA GLN A 309 -38.24 -10.68 -30.82
C GLN A 309 -38.84 -10.62 -29.41
N LEU A 310 -38.02 -10.32 -28.41
CA LEU A 310 -38.40 -10.26 -26.99
C LEU A 310 -37.89 -8.98 -26.31
N PRO A 311 -38.45 -7.80 -26.64
CA PRO A 311 -37.94 -6.54 -26.08
C PRO A 311 -37.93 -6.44 -24.54
N ILE A 312 -38.79 -7.26 -23.88
CA ILE A 312 -38.90 -7.26 -22.41
C ILE A 312 -37.61 -7.70 -21.72
N ILE A 313 -36.76 -8.52 -22.38
CA ILE A 313 -35.51 -8.98 -21.78
C ILE A 313 -34.51 -7.82 -21.61
N MET A 314 -34.55 -6.80 -22.43
CA MET A 314 -33.70 -5.60 -22.26
C MET A 314 -33.91 -4.90 -20.92
N CYS A 315 -35.15 -4.95 -20.38
CA CYS A 315 -35.46 -4.31 -19.11
C CYS A 315 -34.66 -4.88 -17.92
N PHE A 316 -34.17 -6.11 -18.05
CA PHE A 316 -33.47 -6.82 -16.97
C PHE A 316 -31.98 -7.07 -17.26
N GLN A 317 -31.47 -6.59 -18.39
CA GLN A 317 -30.06 -6.69 -18.74
C GLN A 317 -29.17 -6.07 -17.66
N SER A 318 -29.45 -4.82 -17.27
CA SER A 318 -28.66 -4.12 -16.26
C SER A 318 -28.61 -4.84 -14.93
N LEU A 319 -29.72 -5.50 -14.53
CA LEU A 319 -29.76 -6.28 -13.29
C LEU A 319 -28.73 -7.44 -13.31
N ILE A 320 -28.63 -8.13 -14.45
CA ILE A 320 -27.75 -9.32 -14.55
C ILE A 320 -26.29 -8.89 -14.67
N LEU A 321 -25.99 -7.84 -15.45
CA LEU A 321 -24.65 -7.28 -15.57
C LEU A 321 -24.15 -6.78 -14.22
N ASP A 322 -24.97 -5.98 -13.51
CA ASP A 322 -24.64 -5.43 -12.20
C ASP A 322 -24.33 -6.53 -11.18
N MET A 323 -25.19 -7.57 -11.08
CA MET A 323 -24.98 -8.66 -10.15
C MET A 323 -23.72 -9.49 -10.49
N ALA A 324 -23.46 -9.73 -11.77
CA ALA A 324 -22.28 -10.44 -12.23
C ALA A 324 -21.00 -9.64 -11.92
N GLY A 325 -21.00 -8.35 -12.21
CA GLY A 325 -19.89 -7.43 -11.91
C GLY A 325 -19.58 -7.39 -10.41
N ASN A 326 -20.60 -7.18 -9.58
CA ASN A 326 -20.46 -7.08 -8.13
C ASN A 326 -19.90 -8.37 -7.50
N VAL A 327 -20.42 -9.54 -7.89
CA VAL A 327 -19.91 -10.83 -7.37
C VAL A 327 -18.48 -11.09 -7.81
N GLY A 328 -18.14 -10.76 -9.04
CA GLY A 328 -16.76 -10.88 -9.53
C GLY A 328 -15.79 -9.97 -8.77
N THR A 329 -16.19 -8.73 -8.48
CA THR A 329 -15.37 -7.78 -7.70
C THR A 329 -15.22 -8.24 -6.25
N GLN A 330 -16.26 -8.84 -5.64
CA GLN A 330 -16.16 -9.43 -4.30
C GLN A 330 -15.17 -10.60 -4.27
N SER A 331 -15.23 -11.50 -5.25
CA SER A 331 -14.28 -12.62 -5.35
C SER A 331 -12.86 -12.15 -5.66
N LEU A 332 -12.70 -11.07 -6.45
CA LEU A 332 -11.42 -10.40 -6.68
C LEU A 332 -10.82 -9.90 -5.37
N ALA A 333 -11.57 -9.10 -4.60
CA ALA A 333 -11.10 -8.52 -3.35
C ALA A 333 -10.66 -9.59 -2.34
N VAL A 334 -11.43 -10.67 -2.19
CA VAL A 334 -11.05 -11.81 -1.34
C VAL A 334 -9.76 -12.47 -1.86
N THR A 335 -9.64 -12.64 -3.17
CA THR A 335 -8.48 -13.31 -3.77
C THR A 335 -7.20 -12.50 -3.63
N ILE A 336 -7.25 -11.18 -3.89
CA ILE A 336 -6.12 -10.28 -3.68
C ILE A 336 -5.69 -10.34 -2.21
N ARG A 337 -6.64 -10.19 -1.26
CA ARG A 337 -6.35 -10.25 0.17
C ARG A 337 -5.63 -11.54 0.58
N VAL A 338 -6.09 -12.70 0.07
CA VAL A 338 -5.46 -14.01 0.37
C VAL A 338 -4.08 -14.12 -0.28
N LEU A 339 -3.87 -13.52 -1.46
CA LEU A 339 -2.58 -13.53 -2.16
C LEU A 339 -1.55 -12.60 -1.52
N MET A 340 -1.98 -11.57 -0.80
CA MET A 340 -1.12 -10.69 0.00
C MET A 340 -0.67 -11.34 1.32
N ASP A 341 -1.51 -12.18 1.91
CA ASP A 341 -1.23 -12.79 3.22
C ASP A 341 -0.52 -14.14 3.16
N GLU A 342 -0.62 -14.88 2.03
CA GLU A 342 -0.16 -16.27 1.98
C GLU A 342 0.49 -16.66 0.64
N SER A 343 1.64 -17.32 0.71
CA SER A 343 2.22 -18.03 -0.43
C SER A 343 1.47 -19.33 -0.71
N LEU A 344 0.43 -19.27 -1.55
CA LEU A 344 -0.48 -20.39 -1.80
C LEU A 344 0.16 -21.51 -2.63
N THR A 345 0.03 -22.75 -2.16
CA THR A 345 0.31 -23.97 -2.95
C THR A 345 -0.75 -24.15 -4.06
N GLY A 346 -0.40 -24.89 -5.10
CA GLY A 346 -1.36 -25.18 -6.21
C GLY A 346 -2.69 -25.80 -5.74
N LYS A 347 -2.67 -26.58 -4.65
CA LYS A 347 -3.88 -27.16 -4.05
C LYS A 347 -4.74 -26.09 -3.39
N GLN A 348 -4.15 -25.21 -2.59
CA GLN A 348 -4.85 -24.11 -1.93
C GLN A 348 -5.44 -23.12 -2.94
N LYS A 349 -4.74 -22.84 -4.05
CA LYS A 349 -5.29 -22.03 -5.16
C LYS A 349 -6.56 -22.65 -5.74
N ALA A 350 -6.57 -23.97 -5.99
CA ALA A 350 -7.76 -24.67 -6.46
C ALA A 350 -8.89 -24.65 -5.41
N GLU A 351 -8.58 -24.85 -4.14
CA GLU A 351 -9.55 -24.76 -3.04
C GLU A 351 -10.18 -23.37 -2.94
N LEU A 352 -9.40 -22.30 -3.13
CA LEU A 352 -9.91 -20.91 -3.16
C LEU A 352 -10.91 -20.73 -4.31
N VAL A 353 -10.55 -21.13 -5.54
CA VAL A 353 -11.46 -21.06 -6.70
C VAL A 353 -12.76 -21.82 -6.43
N PHE A 354 -12.67 -23.06 -5.93
CA PHE A 354 -13.87 -23.84 -5.61
C PHE A 354 -14.72 -23.24 -4.49
N LYS A 355 -14.08 -22.63 -3.50
CA LYS A 355 -14.78 -21.90 -2.41
C LYS A 355 -15.58 -20.74 -2.98
N GLU A 356 -14.95 -19.87 -3.77
CA GLU A 356 -15.61 -18.71 -4.38
C GLU A 356 -16.72 -19.12 -5.36
N MET A 357 -16.50 -20.15 -6.17
CA MET A 357 -17.55 -20.72 -7.04
C MET A 357 -18.76 -21.24 -6.25
N ARG A 358 -18.56 -21.89 -5.10
CA ARG A 358 -19.67 -22.31 -4.23
C ARG A 358 -20.44 -21.13 -3.66
N ILE A 359 -19.74 -20.07 -3.26
CA ILE A 359 -20.36 -18.82 -2.80
C ILE A 359 -21.18 -18.20 -3.94
N GLY A 360 -20.61 -18.10 -5.14
CA GLY A 360 -21.30 -17.60 -6.34
C GLY A 360 -22.54 -18.45 -6.68
N LEU A 361 -22.45 -19.76 -6.57
CA LEU A 361 -23.58 -20.68 -6.79
C LEU A 361 -24.69 -20.48 -5.74
N CYS A 362 -24.34 -20.38 -4.47
CA CYS A 362 -25.31 -20.19 -3.39
C CYS A 362 -26.01 -18.83 -3.50
N ASN A 363 -25.23 -17.76 -3.70
CA ASN A 363 -25.78 -16.41 -3.87
C ASN A 363 -26.62 -16.30 -5.14
N GLY A 364 -26.12 -16.85 -6.25
CA GLY A 364 -26.85 -16.91 -7.53
C GLY A 364 -28.14 -17.71 -7.43
N GLY A 365 -28.13 -18.82 -6.70
CA GLY A 365 -29.33 -19.62 -6.45
C GLY A 365 -30.37 -18.88 -5.62
N LEU A 366 -29.96 -18.24 -4.54
CA LEU A 366 -30.85 -17.45 -3.68
C LEU A 366 -31.45 -16.25 -4.43
N LEU A 367 -30.59 -15.44 -5.07
CA LEU A 367 -31.03 -14.26 -5.82
C LEU A 367 -31.81 -14.65 -7.09
N GLY A 368 -31.45 -15.75 -7.74
CA GLY A 368 -32.19 -16.30 -8.87
C GLY A 368 -33.61 -16.69 -8.48
N LEU A 369 -33.80 -17.36 -7.33
CA LEU A 369 -35.11 -17.71 -6.79
C LEU A 369 -35.92 -16.45 -6.41
N MET A 370 -35.28 -15.47 -5.76
CA MET A 370 -35.92 -14.19 -5.46
C MET A 370 -36.35 -13.48 -6.73
N SER A 371 -35.48 -13.42 -7.74
CA SER A 371 -35.75 -12.81 -9.04
C SER A 371 -36.92 -13.54 -9.76
N PHE A 372 -36.96 -14.84 -9.70
CA PHE A 372 -38.09 -15.61 -10.26
C PHE A 372 -39.44 -15.18 -9.71
N VAL A 373 -39.55 -14.99 -8.39
CA VAL A 373 -40.77 -14.52 -7.74
C VAL A 373 -41.07 -13.06 -8.02
N LEU A 374 -40.11 -12.18 -7.75
CA LEU A 374 -40.31 -10.73 -7.82
C LEU A 374 -40.50 -10.23 -9.26
N ILE A 375 -39.65 -10.69 -10.19
CA ILE A 375 -39.74 -10.27 -11.59
C ILE A 375 -40.99 -10.93 -12.26
N GLY A 376 -41.30 -12.17 -11.94
CA GLY A 376 -42.53 -12.80 -12.41
C GLY A 376 -43.78 -12.01 -12.02
N LEU A 377 -43.86 -11.61 -10.76
CA LEU A 377 -44.94 -10.79 -10.24
C LEU A 377 -44.95 -9.36 -10.90
N TYR A 378 -43.77 -8.75 -11.06
CA TYR A 378 -43.64 -7.48 -11.72
C TYR A 378 -44.14 -7.50 -13.17
N ILE A 379 -43.72 -8.49 -13.95
CA ILE A 379 -44.14 -8.62 -15.35
C ILE A 379 -45.63 -8.89 -15.43
N PHE A 380 -46.18 -9.75 -14.56
CA PHE A 380 -47.61 -10.04 -14.51
C PHE A 380 -48.47 -8.83 -14.11
N ALA A 381 -48.14 -8.19 -12.95
CA ALA A 381 -49.02 -7.18 -12.37
C ALA A 381 -48.84 -5.81 -13.04
N ILE A 382 -47.59 -5.44 -13.44
CA ILE A 382 -47.29 -4.09 -13.92
C ILE A 382 -47.22 -4.05 -15.46
N LYS A 383 -46.61 -5.04 -16.10
CA LYS A 383 -46.53 -5.10 -17.56
C LYS A 383 -47.78 -5.73 -18.23
N GLY A 384 -48.73 -6.29 -17.44
CA GLY A 384 -49.98 -6.86 -17.91
C GLY A 384 -49.82 -8.09 -18.82
N LYS A 385 -48.75 -8.85 -18.68
CA LYS A 385 -48.51 -10.06 -19.48
C LYS A 385 -49.20 -11.27 -18.86
N THR A 386 -49.33 -12.35 -19.63
CA THR A 386 -49.90 -13.59 -19.09
C THR A 386 -49.04 -14.22 -18.01
N LEU A 387 -49.63 -14.95 -17.08
CA LEU A 387 -48.92 -15.59 -15.98
C LEU A 387 -47.82 -16.52 -16.49
N ALA A 388 -48.14 -17.36 -17.50
CA ALA A 388 -47.19 -18.30 -18.10
C ALA A 388 -45.98 -17.56 -18.72
N PHE A 389 -46.22 -16.50 -19.48
CA PHE A 389 -45.16 -15.69 -20.07
C PHE A 389 -44.29 -15.03 -19.00
N SER A 390 -44.93 -14.43 -17.98
CA SER A 390 -44.21 -13.71 -16.91
C SER A 390 -43.27 -14.63 -16.14
N TYR A 391 -43.72 -15.82 -15.77
CA TYR A 391 -42.91 -16.76 -15.03
C TYR A 391 -41.90 -17.53 -15.90
N ALA A 392 -42.15 -17.70 -17.19
CA ALA A 392 -41.15 -18.24 -18.11
C ALA A 392 -39.97 -17.27 -18.30
N VAL A 393 -40.25 -15.96 -18.50
CA VAL A 393 -39.23 -14.95 -18.60
C VAL A 393 -38.44 -14.82 -17.27
N SER A 394 -39.13 -14.78 -16.13
CA SER A 394 -38.47 -14.67 -14.84
C SER A 394 -37.63 -15.88 -14.45
N ALA A 395 -38.05 -17.09 -14.86
CA ALA A 395 -37.27 -18.33 -14.69
C ALA A 395 -35.96 -18.25 -15.51
N CYS A 396 -36.06 -17.78 -16.76
CA CYS A 396 -34.89 -17.60 -17.61
C CYS A 396 -33.91 -16.58 -16.99
N ILE A 397 -34.41 -15.47 -16.45
CA ILE A 397 -33.61 -14.46 -15.75
C ILE A 397 -32.95 -15.07 -14.50
N GLY A 398 -33.68 -15.81 -13.68
CA GLY A 398 -33.17 -16.46 -12.48
C GLY A 398 -32.05 -17.46 -12.78
N VAL A 399 -32.18 -18.26 -13.83
CA VAL A 399 -31.14 -19.20 -14.27
C VAL A 399 -29.94 -18.47 -14.86
N ALA A 400 -30.17 -17.39 -15.64
CA ALA A 400 -29.10 -16.57 -16.18
C ALA A 400 -28.29 -15.89 -15.06
N LEU A 401 -28.97 -15.38 -14.04
CA LEU A 401 -28.36 -14.78 -12.86
C LEU A 401 -27.48 -15.79 -12.10
N LEU A 402 -27.99 -17.00 -11.86
CA LEU A 402 -27.22 -18.07 -11.21
C LEU A 402 -25.95 -18.41 -11.99
N LEU A 403 -26.05 -18.61 -13.32
CA LEU A 403 -24.91 -18.96 -14.15
C LEU A 403 -23.91 -17.77 -14.26
N ALA A 404 -24.39 -16.56 -14.45
CA ALA A 404 -23.54 -15.36 -14.50
C ALA A 404 -22.75 -15.19 -13.20
N MET A 405 -23.40 -15.29 -12.03
CA MET A 405 -22.74 -15.17 -10.73
C MET A 405 -21.72 -16.29 -10.45
N LEU A 406 -22.05 -17.54 -10.82
CA LEU A 406 -21.13 -18.66 -10.69
C LEU A 406 -19.85 -18.45 -11.52
N ILE A 407 -20.00 -18.08 -12.79
CA ILE A 407 -18.86 -17.87 -13.69
C ILE A 407 -18.09 -16.61 -13.28
N SER A 408 -18.76 -15.54 -12.89
CA SER A 408 -18.13 -14.29 -12.46
C SER A 408 -17.30 -14.47 -11.19
N SER A 409 -17.75 -15.29 -10.23
CA SER A 409 -16.92 -15.65 -9.07
C SER A 409 -15.65 -16.40 -9.48
N ALA A 410 -15.77 -17.33 -10.42
CA ALA A 410 -14.59 -18.04 -10.94
C ALA A 410 -13.63 -17.10 -11.66
N VAL A 411 -14.14 -16.19 -12.50
CA VAL A 411 -13.34 -15.19 -13.23
C VAL A 411 -12.63 -14.26 -12.26
N GLY A 412 -13.36 -13.69 -11.29
CA GLY A 412 -12.82 -12.80 -10.27
C GLY A 412 -11.71 -13.42 -9.43
N THR A 413 -11.70 -14.76 -9.28
CA THR A 413 -10.65 -15.49 -8.57
C THR A 413 -9.52 -15.93 -9.50
N CYS A 414 -9.83 -16.42 -10.70
CA CYS A 414 -8.82 -16.97 -11.60
C CYS A 414 -7.91 -15.93 -12.22
N ILE A 415 -8.41 -14.72 -12.49
CA ILE A 415 -7.63 -13.65 -13.14
C ILE A 415 -6.45 -13.19 -12.25
N PRO A 416 -6.63 -12.80 -10.98
CA PRO A 416 -5.50 -12.41 -10.14
C PRO A 416 -4.52 -13.59 -9.89
N LEU A 417 -5.02 -14.81 -9.75
CA LEU A 417 -4.15 -16.01 -9.68
C LEU A 417 -3.31 -16.22 -10.94
N LEU A 418 -3.86 -15.89 -12.11
CA LEU A 418 -3.15 -15.95 -13.38
C LEU A 418 -2.08 -14.85 -13.43
N PHE A 419 -2.39 -13.63 -12.99
CA PHE A 419 -1.45 -12.51 -12.97
C PHE A 419 -0.26 -12.82 -12.06
N LYS A 420 -0.48 -13.29 -10.84
CA LYS A 420 0.61 -13.76 -9.95
C LYS A 420 1.46 -14.86 -10.61
N LYS A 421 0.84 -15.78 -11.38
CA LYS A 421 1.59 -16.84 -12.08
C LYS A 421 2.49 -16.33 -13.19
N ILE A 422 2.09 -15.29 -13.89
CA ILE A 422 2.90 -14.67 -14.98
C ILE A 422 3.78 -13.52 -14.46
N LYS A 423 3.93 -13.41 -13.13
CA LYS A 423 4.70 -12.36 -12.45
C LYS A 423 4.20 -10.94 -12.77
N VAL A 424 2.92 -10.75 -12.90
CA VAL A 424 2.25 -9.46 -12.94
C VAL A 424 1.54 -9.29 -11.60
N ASP A 425 1.62 -8.10 -11.04
CA ASP A 425 0.97 -7.77 -9.77
C ASP A 425 -0.53 -8.10 -9.83
N PRO A 426 -1.05 -8.94 -8.90
CA PRO A 426 -2.47 -9.31 -8.87
C PRO A 426 -3.43 -8.14 -8.70
N ALA A 427 -3.01 -7.05 -8.03
CA ALA A 427 -3.83 -5.86 -7.81
C ALA A 427 -4.16 -5.12 -9.12
N VAL A 428 -3.32 -5.28 -10.15
CA VAL A 428 -3.59 -4.78 -11.51
C VAL A 428 -4.85 -5.42 -12.13
N ALA A 429 -5.28 -6.59 -11.65
CA ALA A 429 -6.57 -7.18 -12.01
C ALA A 429 -7.75 -6.37 -11.43
N SER A 430 -7.77 -5.07 -11.67
CA SER A 430 -8.67 -4.09 -11.04
C SER A 430 -10.16 -4.44 -11.09
N GLY A 431 -10.91 -3.89 -10.12
CA GLY A 431 -12.37 -4.04 -10.09
C GLY A 431 -13.06 -3.67 -11.42
N PRO A 432 -12.74 -2.52 -12.04
CA PRO A 432 -13.28 -2.14 -13.34
C PRO A 432 -12.96 -3.13 -14.48
N LEU A 433 -11.77 -3.71 -14.51
CA LEU A 433 -11.40 -4.74 -15.50
C LEU A 433 -12.25 -6.00 -15.31
N ILE A 434 -12.33 -6.49 -14.09
CA ILE A 434 -13.14 -7.68 -13.74
C ILE A 434 -14.61 -7.43 -14.06
N THR A 435 -15.16 -6.27 -13.73
CA THR A 435 -16.53 -5.90 -14.06
C THR A 435 -16.78 -5.98 -15.58
N THR A 436 -15.88 -5.42 -16.39
CA THR A 436 -16.04 -5.43 -17.86
C THR A 436 -15.98 -6.84 -18.44
N ILE A 437 -15.09 -7.71 -17.91
CA ILE A 437 -15.05 -9.13 -18.32
C ILE A 437 -16.32 -9.85 -17.90
N ASN A 438 -16.82 -9.59 -16.71
CA ASN A 438 -18.06 -10.19 -16.20
C ASN A 438 -19.30 -9.69 -16.95
N ASP A 439 -19.30 -8.47 -17.47
CA ASP A 439 -20.33 -7.95 -18.37
C ASP A 439 -20.43 -8.80 -19.63
N LEU A 440 -19.29 -9.17 -20.21
CA LEU A 440 -19.26 -10.07 -21.35
C LEU A 440 -19.85 -11.45 -21.03
N VAL A 441 -19.46 -12.02 -19.88
CA VAL A 441 -20.01 -13.29 -19.38
C VAL A 441 -21.52 -13.20 -19.17
N ALA A 442 -21.97 -12.12 -18.54
CA ALA A 442 -23.38 -11.86 -18.23
C ALA A 442 -24.22 -11.72 -19.52
N VAL A 443 -23.73 -10.94 -20.50
CA VAL A 443 -24.39 -10.75 -21.80
C VAL A 443 -24.55 -12.09 -22.53
N VAL A 444 -23.47 -12.83 -22.69
CA VAL A 444 -23.51 -14.13 -23.40
C VAL A 444 -24.42 -15.12 -22.67
N SER A 445 -24.32 -15.22 -21.35
CA SER A 445 -25.16 -16.10 -20.56
C SER A 445 -26.64 -15.71 -20.65
N TYR A 446 -26.96 -14.44 -20.49
CA TYR A 446 -28.33 -13.95 -20.46
C TYR A 446 -29.02 -14.05 -21.81
N TYR A 447 -28.43 -13.47 -22.85
CA TYR A 447 -29.05 -13.50 -24.18
C TYR A 447 -28.98 -14.90 -24.81
N GLY A 448 -27.90 -15.65 -24.55
CA GLY A 448 -27.80 -17.05 -25.00
C GLY A 448 -28.89 -17.92 -24.40
N LEU A 449 -29.14 -17.81 -23.09
CA LEU A 449 -30.22 -18.54 -22.42
C LEU A 449 -31.62 -18.04 -22.88
N SER A 450 -31.77 -16.72 -23.06
CA SER A 450 -33.01 -16.13 -23.55
C SER A 450 -33.34 -16.65 -24.97
N TRP A 451 -32.34 -16.73 -25.84
CA TRP A 451 -32.50 -17.32 -27.16
C TRP A 451 -32.89 -18.79 -27.06
N LEU A 452 -32.14 -19.59 -26.31
CA LEU A 452 -32.33 -21.03 -26.22
C LEU A 452 -33.67 -21.40 -25.59
N PHE A 453 -33.99 -20.80 -24.43
CA PHE A 453 -35.21 -21.17 -23.68
C PHE A 453 -36.47 -20.47 -24.23
N LEU A 454 -36.43 -19.14 -24.38
CA LEU A 454 -37.67 -18.40 -24.70
C LEU A 454 -38.03 -18.45 -26.17
N ILE A 455 -37.04 -18.47 -27.07
CA ILE A 455 -37.29 -18.47 -28.52
C ILE A 455 -37.37 -19.91 -29.06
N GLU A 456 -36.30 -20.73 -28.88
CA GLU A 456 -36.23 -22.05 -29.47
C GLU A 456 -37.11 -23.08 -28.74
N PHE A 457 -37.12 -23.08 -27.39
CA PHE A 457 -37.83 -24.11 -26.64
C PHE A 457 -39.30 -23.76 -26.38
N PHE A 458 -39.59 -22.54 -25.91
CA PHE A 458 -40.97 -22.11 -25.60
C PHE A 458 -41.70 -21.45 -26.77
N HIS A 459 -41.02 -21.17 -27.89
CA HIS A 459 -41.56 -20.48 -29.07
C HIS A 459 -42.34 -19.19 -28.73
N MET A 460 -41.81 -18.40 -27.80
CA MET A 460 -42.46 -17.17 -27.32
C MET A 460 -42.14 -15.93 -28.19
N ALA A 461 -41.46 -16.10 -29.31
CA ALA A 461 -41.29 -15.07 -30.31
C ALA A 461 -42.64 -14.76 -30.94
N GLY A 462 -43.13 -13.53 -30.73
CA GLY A 462 -44.38 -13.03 -31.26
C GLY A 462 -44.19 -12.04 -32.38
#